data_2550c2f01a6474cc3ac0c22008e9417c
#
_entry.id   2550c2f01a6474cc3ac0c22008e9417c
#
_cell.length_a   1.000
_cell.length_b   1.000
_cell.length_c   1.000
_cell.angle_alpha   90.00
_cell.angle_beta   90.00
_cell.angle_gamma   90.00
#
_symmetry.space_group_name_H-M   'P 1'
#
loop_
_entity.id
_entity.type
_entity.pdbx_description
1 polymer ?
#
loop_
_entity_poly.entity_id
_entity_poly.type
_entity_poly.pdbx_seq_one_letter_code
_entity_poly.pdbx_strand_id
1 'polypeptide(L)'
;DQRARAAGEAKVRVLAVQPERGKTSPVQEKTIAPAPRAAVVPADLFRDVFFAVNSHAIDSRQQEQLRRMASWLRENRAGRLTVVGHGDDRGSRAYNLALGNRRAAAVKDYLVRSGAAPEGITTLSQGKDKPFDRRRTRAARASNRRVHFVFTPATGAGEGVNGGAAK
;
A
#
# COMPACT_ATOMS: atom_id res chain seq x y z
N ASP A 1 2.72 -62.32 -13.75
CA ASP A 1 1.51 -62.11 -12.95
C ASP A 1 1.79 -61.86 -11.46
N GLN A 2 2.78 -62.52 -10.89
CA GLN A 2 3.14 -62.27 -9.49
C GLN A 2 3.80 -60.90 -9.24
N ARG A 3 4.43 -60.34 -10.25
CA ARG A 3 5.03 -59.01 -10.14
C ARG A 3 4.02 -57.90 -10.03
N ALA A 4 2.91 -58.03 -10.69
CA ALA A 4 1.83 -57.06 -10.64
C ALA A 4 1.12 -57.03 -9.26
N ARG A 5 1.05 -58.16 -8.62
CA ARG A 5 0.48 -58.27 -7.27
C ARG A 5 1.34 -57.63 -6.21
N ALA A 6 2.63 -57.74 -6.34
CA ALA A 6 3.57 -57.10 -5.40
C ALA A 6 3.52 -55.56 -5.47
N ALA A 7 3.30 -55.04 -6.65
CA ALA A 7 3.14 -53.60 -6.82
C ALA A 7 1.88 -53.02 -6.16
N GLY A 8 0.81 -53.84 -6.17
CA GLY A 8 -0.43 -53.45 -5.50
C GLY A 8 -0.32 -53.40 -3.99
N GLU A 9 0.38 -54.35 -3.43
CA GLU A 9 0.61 -54.38 -1.98
C GLU A 9 1.47 -53.22 -1.48
N ALA A 10 2.41 -52.80 -2.27
CA ALA A 10 3.25 -51.65 -1.93
C ALA A 10 2.44 -50.36 -1.82
N LYS A 11 1.43 -50.20 -2.62
CA LYS A 11 0.55 -49.04 -2.55
C LYS A 11 -0.29 -49.02 -1.28
N VAL A 12 -0.76 -50.17 -0.86
CA VAL A 12 -1.53 -50.30 0.37
C VAL A 12 -0.68 -49.99 1.59
N ARG A 13 0.59 -50.33 1.53
CA ARG A 13 1.53 -49.98 2.61
C ARG A 13 1.77 -48.49 2.75
N VAL A 14 1.79 -47.77 1.67
CA VAL A 14 1.95 -46.32 1.69
C VAL A 14 0.78 -45.63 2.38
N LEU A 15 -0.42 -46.23 2.20
CA LEU A 15 -1.58 -45.73 2.90
C LEU A 15 -1.62 -46.07 4.38
N ALA A 16 -0.97 -47.15 4.75
CA ALA A 16 -0.88 -47.56 6.14
C ALA A 16 0.13 -46.76 6.95
N VAL A 17 0.93 -45.97 6.31
CA VAL A 17 1.89 -45.04 6.97
C VAL A 17 1.18 -43.82 7.56
N GLN A 18 -0.06 -43.80 7.48
CA GLN A 18 -0.82 -42.86 8.12
C GLN A 18 -0.72 -42.68 9.59
N PRO A 19 -0.32 -43.56 10.38
CA PRO A 19 -0.21 -43.24 11.79
C PRO A 19 1.02 -42.37 12.06
N GLU A 20 1.06 -41.34 11.42
CA GLU A 20 1.68 -40.16 11.96
C GLU A 20 0.97 -39.65 13.24
N ARG A 21 0.24 -40.58 13.82
CA ARG A 21 -0.43 -40.43 15.12
C ARG A 21 0.55 -40.36 16.25
N GLY A 22 1.44 -39.59 16.25
CA GLY A 22 2.35 -39.52 17.37
C GLY A 22 3.30 -38.38 17.26
N LYS A 23 3.35 -37.86 16.11
CA LYS A 23 3.98 -36.57 15.92
C LYS A 23 2.90 -35.53 15.69
N THR A 24 2.05 -35.40 16.66
CA THR A 24 1.52 -34.10 16.96
C THR A 24 2.76 -33.31 17.33
N SER A 25 3.43 -32.79 16.36
CA SER A 25 4.04 -31.50 16.53
C SER A 25 2.97 -30.69 17.24
N PRO A 26 3.26 -30.05 18.35
CA PRO A 26 2.32 -29.14 18.88
C PRO A 26 1.96 -28.30 17.67
N VAL A 27 0.72 -28.36 17.26
CA VAL A 27 0.15 -27.30 16.47
C VAL A 27 0.61 -26.13 17.27
N GLN A 28 1.66 -25.46 16.78
CA GLN A 28 1.92 -24.15 17.26
C GLN A 28 0.58 -23.51 17.04
N GLU A 29 -0.12 -23.42 18.13
CA GLU A 29 -1.23 -22.52 18.22
C GLU A 29 -0.62 -21.23 17.69
N LYS A 30 -0.71 -21.12 16.37
CA LYS A 30 -0.42 -19.88 15.70
C LYS A 30 -1.38 -18.97 16.41
N THR A 31 -0.84 -18.31 17.41
CA THR A 31 -1.55 -17.28 18.13
C THR A 31 -2.24 -16.52 17.04
N ILE A 32 -3.53 -16.76 16.90
CA ILE A 32 -4.33 -16.01 15.96
C ILE A 32 -4.08 -14.61 16.43
N ALA A 33 -3.22 -13.91 15.70
CA ALA A 33 -2.99 -12.51 15.98
C ALA A 33 -4.36 -11.91 16.13
N PRO A 34 -4.68 -11.26 17.24
CA PRO A 34 -6.02 -10.76 17.48
C PRO A 34 -6.46 -10.10 16.21
N ALA A 35 -7.66 -10.47 15.75
CA ALA A 35 -8.23 -9.95 14.52
C ALA A 35 -7.90 -8.47 14.45
N PRO A 36 -7.30 -7.96 13.35
CA PRO A 36 -6.76 -6.62 13.32
C PRO A 36 -7.84 -5.68 13.86
N ARG A 37 -7.60 -5.16 15.04
CA ARG A 37 -8.39 -4.03 15.53
C ARG A 37 -8.37 -3.05 14.39
N ALA A 38 -9.56 -2.62 13.94
CA ALA A 38 -9.68 -1.63 12.89
C ALA A 38 -8.59 -0.57 13.15
N ALA A 39 -7.55 -0.59 12.33
CA ALA A 39 -6.38 0.23 12.59
C ALA A 39 -6.87 1.67 12.55
N VAL A 40 -6.80 2.36 13.67
CA VAL A 40 -7.09 3.79 13.70
C VAL A 40 -6.03 4.43 12.81
N VAL A 41 -6.47 4.89 11.65
CA VAL A 41 -5.59 5.55 10.67
C VAL A 41 -5.29 6.95 11.18
N PRO A 42 -4.04 7.25 11.56
CA PRO A 42 -3.71 8.58 12.05
C PRO A 42 -3.75 9.59 10.90
N ALA A 43 -4.75 10.44 10.86
CA ALA A 43 -4.93 11.43 9.79
C ALA A 43 -3.69 12.29 9.57
N ASP A 44 -2.93 12.56 10.63
CA ASP A 44 -1.70 13.34 10.57
C ASP A 44 -0.61 12.71 9.70
N LEU A 45 -0.56 11.39 9.63
CA LEU A 45 0.44 10.68 8.83
C LEU A 45 0.09 10.66 7.34
N PHE A 46 -1.20 10.73 7.02
CA PHE A 46 -1.71 10.62 5.66
C PHE A 46 -2.02 11.98 5.01
N ARG A 47 -1.39 13.03 5.50
CA ARG A 47 -1.47 14.36 4.88
C ARG A 47 -0.83 14.35 3.50
N ASP A 48 -1.39 15.14 2.59
CA ASP A 48 -0.86 15.29 1.24
C ASP A 48 0.60 15.79 1.26
N VAL A 49 1.39 15.27 0.34
CA VAL A 49 2.77 15.67 0.10
C VAL A 49 2.81 16.61 -1.10
N PHE A 50 3.38 17.80 -0.93
CA PHE A 50 3.40 18.85 -1.94
C PHE A 50 4.76 18.94 -2.64
N PHE A 51 4.73 19.37 -3.89
CA PHE A 51 5.91 19.44 -4.74
C PHE A 51 6.10 20.83 -5.36
N ALA A 52 7.34 21.18 -5.59
CA ALA A 52 7.70 22.36 -6.37
C ALA A 52 7.29 22.20 -7.85
N VAL A 53 7.30 23.31 -8.58
CA VAL A 53 7.02 23.32 -10.03
C VAL A 53 7.97 22.37 -10.74
N ASN A 54 7.44 21.52 -11.62
CA ASN A 54 8.21 20.57 -12.44
C ASN A 54 9.18 19.68 -11.63
N SER A 55 8.86 19.41 -10.38
CA SER A 55 9.69 18.62 -9.47
C SER A 55 8.92 17.44 -8.87
N HIS A 56 9.66 16.39 -8.58
CA HIS A 56 9.23 15.22 -7.80
C HIS A 56 10.15 14.97 -6.60
N ALA A 57 10.94 15.98 -6.22
CA ALA A 57 11.79 15.93 -5.04
C ALA A 57 10.96 16.14 -3.76
N ILE A 58 11.21 15.31 -2.76
CA ILE A 58 10.53 15.33 -1.45
C ILE A 58 11.38 16.16 -0.49
N ASP A 59 10.80 17.18 0.11
CA ASP A 59 11.52 18.01 1.08
C ASP A 59 11.70 17.34 2.45
N SER A 60 12.58 17.91 3.28
CA SER A 60 12.97 17.31 4.56
C SER A 60 11.81 17.16 5.55
N ARG A 61 10.84 18.07 5.56
CA ARG A 61 9.66 17.99 6.43
C ARG A 61 8.74 16.86 6.00
N GLN A 62 8.56 16.71 4.72
CA GLN A 62 7.75 15.65 4.13
C GLN A 62 8.44 14.29 4.30
N GLN A 63 9.77 14.23 4.23
CA GLN A 63 10.54 13.01 4.50
C GLN A 63 10.29 12.48 5.92
N GLU A 64 10.22 13.37 6.90
CA GLU A 64 9.93 12.97 8.28
C GLU A 64 8.52 12.39 8.42
N GLN A 65 7.53 13.04 7.81
CA GLN A 65 6.16 12.53 7.75
C GLN A 65 6.12 11.13 7.11
N LEU A 66 6.80 10.95 5.99
CA LEU A 66 6.84 9.68 5.27
C LEU A 66 7.56 8.58 6.05
N ARG A 67 8.62 8.89 6.80
CA ARG A 67 9.27 7.92 7.70
C ARG A 67 8.30 7.42 8.78
N ARG A 68 7.56 8.31 9.40
CA ARG A 68 6.55 7.97 10.39
C ARG A 68 5.42 7.14 9.77
N MET A 69 4.99 7.50 8.57
CA MET A 69 4.00 6.72 7.80
C MET A 69 4.54 5.32 7.49
N ALA A 70 5.79 5.18 7.06
CA ALA A 70 6.40 3.89 6.77
C ALA A 70 6.45 2.98 8.00
N SER A 71 6.79 3.53 9.18
CA SER A 71 6.76 2.79 10.43
C SER A 71 5.36 2.29 10.76
N TRP A 72 4.36 3.14 10.60
CA TRP A 72 2.97 2.76 10.82
C TRP A 72 2.49 1.68 9.83
N LEU A 73 2.84 1.81 8.55
CA LEU A 73 2.52 0.81 7.52
C LEU A 73 3.20 -0.55 7.79
N ARG A 74 4.39 -0.54 8.34
CA ARG A 74 5.10 -1.77 8.73
C ARG A 74 4.36 -2.55 9.82
N GLU A 75 3.71 -1.85 10.72
CA GLU A 75 2.88 -2.43 11.79
C GLU A 75 1.49 -2.85 11.30
N ASN A 76 0.99 -2.22 10.23
CA ASN A 76 -0.34 -2.41 9.66
C ASN A 76 -0.30 -3.01 8.25
N ARG A 77 0.47 -4.07 8.07
CA ARG A 77 0.74 -4.70 6.76
C ARG A 77 -0.47 -5.25 6.02
N ALA A 78 -1.55 -5.52 6.73
CA ALA A 78 -2.74 -6.10 6.15
C ALA A 78 -3.53 -5.11 5.28
N GLY A 79 -3.33 -3.81 5.46
CA GLY A 79 -3.96 -2.77 4.66
C GLY A 79 -3.21 -2.50 3.35
N ARG A 80 -3.87 -1.77 2.46
CA ARG A 80 -3.29 -1.32 1.19
C ARG A 80 -3.27 0.20 1.13
N LEU A 81 -2.17 0.74 0.65
CA LEU A 81 -1.99 2.16 0.42
C LEU A 81 -1.99 2.45 -1.08
N THR A 82 -2.86 3.35 -1.53
CA THR A 82 -2.79 3.92 -2.87
C THR A 82 -2.19 5.31 -2.80
N VAL A 83 -1.13 5.53 -3.56
CA VAL A 83 -0.40 6.79 -3.67
C VAL A 83 -0.78 7.45 -4.97
N VAL A 84 -1.53 8.55 -4.90
CA VAL A 84 -2.11 9.22 -6.07
C VAL A 84 -1.37 10.52 -6.36
N GLY A 85 -0.67 10.56 -7.49
CA GLY A 85 0.07 11.76 -7.94
C GLY A 85 -0.81 12.72 -8.75
N HIS A 86 -0.64 14.01 -8.48
CA HIS A 86 -1.34 15.10 -9.17
C HIS A 86 -0.37 16.15 -9.70
N GLY A 87 -0.81 16.85 -10.74
CA GLY A 87 -0.15 18.02 -11.31
C GLY A 87 -1.02 19.27 -11.23
N ASP A 88 -0.48 20.39 -11.67
CA ASP A 88 -1.24 21.65 -11.82
C ASP A 88 -1.89 21.78 -13.21
N ASP A 89 -2.59 22.89 -13.45
CA ASP A 89 -3.33 23.12 -14.69
C ASP A 89 -2.45 23.41 -15.91
N ARG A 90 -1.15 23.60 -15.73
CA ARG A 90 -0.21 23.95 -16.79
C ARG A 90 0.38 22.71 -17.48
N GLY A 91 0.70 22.88 -18.77
CA GLY A 91 1.22 21.81 -19.58
C GLY A 91 0.16 20.85 -20.13
N SER A 92 0.59 19.88 -20.92
CA SER A 92 -0.28 18.89 -21.53
C SER A 92 -0.82 17.90 -20.50
N ARG A 93 -1.88 17.20 -20.86
CA ARG A 93 -2.43 16.10 -20.06
C ARG A 93 -1.40 14.98 -19.89
N ALA A 94 -0.75 14.59 -20.99
CA ALA A 94 0.26 13.52 -20.97
C ALA A 94 1.45 13.89 -20.08
N TYR A 95 1.93 15.13 -20.15
CA TYR A 95 3.01 15.62 -19.29
C TYR A 95 2.64 15.53 -17.80
N ASN A 96 1.45 15.98 -17.44
CA ASN A 96 0.99 15.97 -16.05
C ASN A 96 0.73 14.55 -15.52
N LEU A 97 0.24 13.63 -16.37
CA LEU A 97 0.13 12.23 -16.01
C LEU A 97 1.51 11.62 -15.72
N ALA A 98 2.48 11.87 -16.57
CA ALA A 98 3.86 11.39 -16.36
C ALA A 98 4.49 11.99 -15.09
N LEU A 99 4.31 13.28 -14.85
CA LEU A 99 4.82 13.96 -13.65
C LEU A 99 4.14 13.44 -12.37
N GLY A 100 2.84 13.21 -12.42
CA GLY A 100 2.10 12.60 -11.32
C GLY A 100 2.59 11.20 -11.00
N ASN A 101 2.88 10.38 -12.01
CA ASN A 101 3.49 9.06 -11.84
C ASN A 101 4.88 9.15 -11.18
N ARG A 102 5.72 10.08 -11.62
CA ARG A 102 7.05 10.28 -11.01
C ARG A 102 6.96 10.68 -9.55
N ARG A 103 6.01 11.56 -9.21
CA ARG A 103 5.75 11.98 -7.83
C ARG A 103 5.27 10.82 -6.96
N ALA A 104 4.31 10.06 -7.44
CA ALA A 104 3.80 8.87 -6.73
C ALA A 104 4.90 7.81 -6.57
N ALA A 105 5.70 7.56 -7.59
CA ALA A 105 6.83 6.63 -7.54
C ALA A 105 7.91 7.09 -6.54
N ALA A 106 8.25 8.37 -6.52
CA ALA A 106 9.23 8.92 -5.57
C ALA A 106 8.78 8.73 -4.12
N VAL A 107 7.50 8.93 -3.85
CA VAL A 107 6.91 8.71 -2.52
C VAL A 107 6.91 7.23 -2.16
N LYS A 108 6.50 6.36 -3.07
CA LYS A 108 6.55 4.90 -2.86
C LYS A 108 7.96 4.42 -2.57
N ASP A 109 8.93 4.83 -3.36
CA ASP A 109 10.34 4.45 -3.18
C ASP A 109 10.88 4.92 -1.83
N TYR A 110 10.49 6.11 -1.40
CA TYR A 110 10.88 6.61 -0.09
C TYR A 110 10.27 5.80 1.05
N LEU A 111 8.98 5.46 0.97
CA LEU A 111 8.28 4.63 1.95
C LEU A 111 8.90 3.23 2.04
N VAL A 112 9.20 2.60 0.90
CA VAL A 112 9.83 1.28 0.86
C VAL A 112 11.23 1.30 1.47
N ARG A 113 12.04 2.28 1.13
CA ARG A 113 13.38 2.47 1.73
C ARG A 113 13.31 2.73 3.24
N SER A 114 12.21 3.30 3.70
CA SER A 114 11.97 3.55 5.13
C SER A 114 11.33 2.36 5.86
N GLY A 115 11.13 1.23 5.19
CA GLY A 115 10.69 -0.04 5.79
C GLY A 115 9.27 -0.47 5.49
N ALA A 116 8.52 0.26 4.66
CA ALA A 116 7.19 -0.18 4.24
C ALA A 116 7.28 -1.34 3.23
N ALA A 117 6.32 -2.27 3.28
CA ALA A 117 6.26 -3.38 2.34
C ALA A 117 5.78 -2.90 0.95
N PRO A 118 6.54 -3.15 -0.12
CA PRO A 118 6.19 -2.66 -1.45
C PRO A 118 4.90 -3.27 -2.01
N GLU A 119 4.55 -4.48 -1.62
CA GLU A 119 3.34 -5.20 -2.08
C GLU A 119 2.05 -4.52 -1.62
N GLY A 120 2.10 -3.81 -0.50
CA GLY A 120 0.97 -3.07 0.05
C GLY A 120 0.77 -1.69 -0.57
N ILE A 121 1.66 -1.23 -1.45
CA ILE A 121 1.67 0.14 -1.96
C ILE A 121 1.45 0.15 -3.47
N THR A 122 0.36 0.76 -3.92
CA THR A 122 0.04 0.97 -5.32
C THR A 122 0.19 2.44 -5.67
N THR A 123 0.71 2.75 -6.85
CA THR A 123 0.82 4.11 -7.37
C THR A 123 -0.18 4.36 -8.48
N LEU A 124 -0.73 5.56 -8.52
CA LEU A 124 -1.67 6.03 -9.54
C LEU A 124 -1.37 7.49 -9.86
N SER A 125 -1.51 7.89 -11.11
CA SER A 125 -1.50 9.30 -11.48
C SER A 125 -2.85 9.73 -12.03
N GLN A 126 -3.33 10.85 -11.57
CA GLN A 126 -4.48 11.55 -12.12
C GLN A 126 -4.07 12.82 -12.88
N GLY A 127 -2.77 13.13 -12.93
CA GLY A 127 -2.25 14.30 -13.63
C GLY A 127 -2.99 15.56 -13.22
N LYS A 128 -3.55 16.28 -14.20
CA LYS A 128 -4.35 17.49 -13.98
C LYS A 128 -5.85 17.27 -14.04
N ASP A 129 -6.32 16.03 -14.19
CA ASP A 129 -7.73 15.72 -14.44
C ASP A 129 -8.62 15.91 -13.21
N LYS A 130 -8.06 15.75 -12.02
CA LYS A 130 -8.78 15.94 -10.75
C LYS A 130 -8.08 16.94 -9.84
N PRO A 131 -8.21 18.24 -10.13
CA PRO A 131 -7.59 19.26 -9.30
C PRO A 131 -8.28 19.34 -7.93
N PHE A 132 -7.49 19.63 -6.92
CA PHE A 132 -7.99 19.99 -5.58
C PHE A 132 -8.65 21.38 -5.61
N ASP A 133 -8.01 22.32 -6.30
CA ASP A 133 -8.47 23.68 -6.49
C ASP A 133 -8.50 24.00 -7.99
N ARG A 134 -9.68 24.33 -8.50
CA ARG A 134 -9.88 24.60 -9.93
C ARG A 134 -9.51 26.02 -10.37
N ARG A 135 -9.18 26.88 -9.42
CA ARG A 135 -8.73 28.26 -9.72
C ARG A 135 -7.37 28.21 -10.42
N ARG A 136 -7.11 29.20 -11.27
CA ARG A 136 -5.85 29.31 -12.00
C ARG A 136 -4.85 30.24 -11.31
N THR A 137 -4.91 30.31 -10.00
CA THR A 137 -4.00 31.12 -9.18
C THR A 137 -2.71 30.37 -8.84
N ARG A 138 -1.70 31.11 -8.46
CA ARG A 138 -0.42 30.51 -7.98
C ARG A 138 -0.66 29.59 -6.77
N ALA A 139 -1.50 30.00 -5.84
CA ALA A 139 -1.83 29.23 -4.64
C ALA A 139 -2.57 27.93 -4.99
N ALA A 140 -3.55 27.98 -5.89
CA ALA A 140 -4.28 26.81 -6.35
C ALA A 140 -3.35 25.80 -7.06
N ARG A 141 -2.44 26.29 -7.90
CA ARG A 141 -1.43 25.41 -8.54
C ARG A 141 -0.53 24.73 -7.53
N ALA A 142 -0.09 25.44 -6.51
CA ALA A 142 0.72 24.87 -5.43
C ALA A 142 -0.04 23.77 -4.69
N SER A 143 -1.32 23.95 -4.41
CA SER A 143 -2.19 22.95 -3.77
C SER A 143 -2.45 21.74 -4.67
N ASN A 144 -2.43 21.93 -5.99
CA ASN A 144 -2.66 20.84 -6.95
C ASN A 144 -1.41 19.98 -7.18
N ARG A 145 -0.21 20.51 -6.98
CA ARG A 145 1.05 19.75 -7.09
C ARG A 145 1.27 18.89 -5.86
N ARG A 146 0.51 17.82 -5.74
CA ARG A 146 0.51 16.98 -4.56
C ARG A 146 0.51 15.49 -4.88
N VAL A 147 0.83 14.72 -3.88
CA VAL A 147 0.52 13.31 -3.78
C VAL A 147 -0.49 13.12 -2.65
N HIS A 148 -1.58 12.47 -2.97
CA HIS A 148 -2.64 12.12 -2.04
C HIS A 148 -2.56 10.64 -1.66
N PHE A 149 -2.96 10.31 -0.45
CA PHE A 149 -2.92 8.94 0.08
C PHE A 149 -4.32 8.42 0.34
N VAL A 150 -4.57 7.20 -0.10
CA VAL A 150 -5.79 6.45 0.21
C VAL A 150 -5.38 5.12 0.85
N PHE A 151 -5.69 4.96 2.12
CA PHE A 151 -5.44 3.71 2.84
C PHE A 151 -6.73 2.90 2.95
N THR A 152 -6.65 1.63 2.57
CA THR A 152 -7.76 0.69 2.67
C THR A 152 -7.36 -0.41 3.66
N PRO A 153 -8.01 -0.49 4.83
CA PRO A 153 -7.74 -1.56 5.77
C PRO A 153 -8.18 -2.92 5.22
N ALA A 154 -7.58 -3.99 5.70
CA ALA A 154 -7.81 -5.36 5.21
C ALA A 154 -9.21 -5.92 5.50
N THR A 155 -9.88 -5.42 6.52
CA THR A 155 -11.27 -5.75 6.80
C THR A 155 -12.15 -4.89 5.93
N GLY A 156 -12.84 -5.49 4.98
CA GLY A 156 -13.66 -4.84 3.95
C GLY A 156 -14.85 -4.01 4.45
N ALA A 157 -14.70 -3.25 5.49
CA ALA A 157 -15.60 -2.18 5.86
C ALA A 157 -15.09 -0.90 5.16
N GLY A 158 -15.64 -0.66 3.98
CA GLY A 158 -15.38 0.55 3.23
C GLY A 158 -15.87 1.76 3.99
N GLU A 159 -14.93 2.47 4.57
CA GLU A 159 -15.09 3.89 4.81
C GLU A 159 -13.83 4.55 4.27
N GLY A 160 -13.98 5.07 3.06
CA GLY A 160 -13.01 5.98 2.50
C GLY A 160 -12.88 7.17 3.43
N VAL A 161 -11.77 7.22 4.16
CA VAL A 161 -11.43 8.44 4.88
C VAL A 161 -11.01 9.45 3.82
N ASN A 162 -11.99 10.18 3.31
CA ASN A 162 -11.77 11.42 2.62
C ASN A 162 -11.18 12.41 3.62
N GLY A 163 -9.87 12.37 3.79
CA GLY A 163 -9.12 13.43 4.41
C GLY A 163 -9.03 14.63 3.49
N GLY A 164 -10.10 15.33 3.33
CA GLY A 164 -10.12 16.45 2.42
C GLY A 164 -11.41 17.25 2.49
N ALA A 165 -11.83 17.56 3.68
CA ALA A 165 -12.82 18.62 3.86
C ALA A 165 -12.12 19.82 4.46
N ALA A 166 -11.50 20.60 3.63
CA ALA A 166 -11.27 21.99 3.95
C ALA A 166 -12.47 22.79 3.38
N LYS A 167 -13.35 23.23 4.24
CA LYS A 167 -14.19 24.39 3.95
C LYS A 167 -13.34 25.63 4.05
#